data_7b7189ae3c022e3eb1cc36d182aba473
#
_entry.id   7b7189ae3c022e3eb1cc36d182aba473
#
_cell.length_a   1.000
_cell.length_b   1.000
_cell.length_c   1.000
_cell.angle_alpha   90.00
_cell.angle_beta   90.00
_cell.angle_gamma   90.00
#
_symmetry.space_group_name_H-M   'P 1'
#
loop_
_entity.id
_entity.type
_entity.pdbx_description
1 polymer ?
#
loop_
_entity_poly.entity_id
_entity_poly.type
_entity_poly.pdbx_seq_one_letter_code
_entity_poly.pdbx_strand_id
1 'polypeptide(L)'
;MLARAALAAALWLALSGTRQDDGVRHTLVDPLTIADDDFARHRDPAEWRGLAVSRIEFQEERGSWRLFRIANVKKPRGPLWFVPHDNENAGFEAALAGVRKHGGVVIAVDSGIAEDGRRRNAAVDRGRPIDPNRNFRDGYPRYAKTVLADYARGARPIIALHTNSPGFDTSASSCNQSDRPGRGEVSIRFCDDVMQPSPSQGRAWPFDDDDTLAYVPWRNGTSPSTAWCGRALVTADFNVVFERVGVTDGSLSNYALLRGLEYVNFETQERGVDPAALAQSRDRLSAMIDRALSLCSRR
;
A
#
# COMPACT_ATOMS: atom_id res chain seq x y z
N MET A 1 3.85 8.85 44.70
CA MET A 1 3.28 8.88 43.32
C MET A 1 4.07 9.76 42.34
N LEU A 2 4.88 10.69 42.78
CA LEU A 2 5.69 11.59 41.92
C LEU A 2 6.92 10.93 41.23
N ALA A 3 7.49 9.87 41.77
CA ALA A 3 8.68 9.24 41.22
C ALA A 3 8.41 8.39 39.94
N ARG A 4 7.18 7.90 39.73
CA ARG A 4 6.84 7.11 38.53
C ARG A 4 6.57 7.97 37.29
N ALA A 5 6.15 9.22 37.48
CA ALA A 5 5.91 10.16 36.39
C ALA A 5 7.23 10.67 35.77
N ALA A 6 8.26 10.84 36.60
CA ALA A 6 9.58 11.31 36.15
C ALA A 6 10.34 10.28 35.32
N LEU A 7 10.17 8.96 35.59
CA LEU A 7 10.80 7.90 34.79
C LEU A 7 10.17 7.78 33.38
N ALA A 8 8.86 8.00 33.27
CA ALA A 8 8.19 7.98 31.96
C ALA A 8 8.61 9.16 31.07
N ALA A 9 8.75 10.37 31.66
CA ALA A 9 9.22 11.55 30.97
C ALA A 9 10.70 11.45 30.53
N ALA A 10 11.56 10.82 31.33
CA ALA A 10 12.97 10.61 30.98
C ALA A 10 13.15 9.59 29.85
N LEU A 11 12.28 8.58 29.76
CA LEU A 11 12.31 7.63 28.64
C LEU A 11 11.82 8.27 27.31
N TRP A 12 10.91 9.24 27.39
CA TRP A 12 10.43 9.99 26.22
C TRP A 12 11.49 10.94 25.65
N LEU A 13 12.28 11.58 26.50
CA LEU A 13 13.37 12.47 26.10
C LEU A 13 14.56 11.74 25.48
N ALA A 14 14.79 10.48 25.84
CA ALA A 14 15.86 9.68 25.26
C ALA A 14 15.53 9.12 23.87
N LEU A 15 14.26 9.15 23.44
CA LEU A 15 13.80 8.65 22.13
C LEU A 15 13.62 9.76 21.08
N SER A 16 13.75 11.03 21.46
CA SER A 16 13.67 12.18 20.55
C SER A 16 14.96 12.46 19.76
N GLY A 17 15.90 11.54 19.74
CA GLY A 17 17.08 11.61 18.90
C GLY A 17 16.71 11.47 17.42
N THR A 18 16.92 12.51 16.63
CA THR A 18 16.93 12.43 15.16
C THR A 18 18.08 11.51 14.74
N ARG A 19 17.76 10.29 14.34
CA ARG A 19 18.77 9.40 13.76
C ARG A 19 18.93 9.79 12.30
N GLN A 20 20.01 10.47 11.96
CA GLN A 20 20.39 10.79 10.60
C GLN A 20 21.25 9.64 10.07
N ASP A 21 20.67 8.81 9.21
CA ASP A 21 21.38 7.74 8.51
C ASP A 21 21.22 7.98 7.00
N ASP A 22 22.36 8.10 6.29
CA ASP A 22 22.45 8.28 4.84
C ASP A 22 21.60 9.45 4.25
N GLY A 23 21.42 10.53 5.01
CA GLY A 23 20.60 11.67 4.58
C GLY A 23 19.09 11.43 4.70
N VAL A 24 18.66 10.38 5.38
CA VAL A 24 17.27 10.09 5.72
C VAL A 24 17.00 10.54 7.15
N ARG A 25 16.06 11.46 7.32
CA ARG A 25 15.66 11.96 8.65
C ARG A 25 14.40 11.23 9.13
N HIS A 26 14.47 10.67 10.31
CA HIS A 26 13.34 10.07 11.02
C HIS A 26 12.95 10.95 12.21
N THR A 27 11.70 11.38 12.27
CA THR A 27 11.17 12.19 13.37
C THR A 27 9.94 11.51 13.96
N LEU A 28 9.98 11.19 15.25
CA LEU A 28 8.79 10.70 15.95
C LEU A 28 7.77 11.83 16.03
N VAL A 29 6.51 11.55 15.68
CA VAL A 29 5.44 12.54 15.63
C VAL A 29 4.22 12.06 16.39
N ASP A 30 3.47 13.01 16.97
CA ASP A 30 2.17 12.72 17.55
C ASP A 30 1.13 12.68 16.41
N PRO A 31 0.49 11.54 16.14
CA PRO A 31 -0.50 11.42 15.08
C PRO A 31 -1.69 12.36 15.23
N LEU A 32 -2.01 12.78 16.45
CA LEU A 32 -3.12 13.68 16.72
C LEU A 32 -2.85 15.12 16.27
N THR A 33 -1.58 15.47 16.00
CA THR A 33 -1.15 16.81 15.59
C THR A 33 -0.88 16.94 14.09
N ILE A 34 -0.88 15.83 13.36
CA ILE A 34 -0.58 15.84 11.92
C ILE A 34 -1.75 16.46 11.17
N ALA A 35 -1.47 17.51 10.41
CA ALA A 35 -2.47 18.25 9.62
C ALA A 35 -2.75 17.60 8.26
N ASP A 36 -2.72 16.29 8.21
CA ASP A 36 -3.03 15.45 7.07
C ASP A 36 -4.47 14.96 7.18
N ASP A 37 -5.22 14.85 6.09
CA ASP A 37 -6.62 14.47 6.12
C ASP A 37 -6.82 13.01 6.54
N ASP A 38 -5.90 12.11 6.18
CA ASP A 38 -5.87 10.73 6.66
C ASP A 38 -5.79 10.70 8.20
N PHE A 39 -4.83 11.45 8.76
CA PHE A 39 -4.69 11.55 10.21
C PHE A 39 -5.82 12.37 10.86
N ALA A 40 -6.41 13.32 10.13
CA ALA A 40 -7.50 14.13 10.64
C ALA A 40 -8.79 13.32 10.90
N ARG A 41 -8.97 12.22 10.20
CA ARG A 41 -10.07 11.28 10.44
C ARG A 41 -9.87 10.43 11.71
N HIS A 42 -8.66 10.35 12.24
CA HIS A 42 -8.27 9.50 13.36
C HIS A 42 -7.80 10.34 14.56
N ARG A 43 -8.70 11.15 15.15
CA ARG A 43 -8.40 12.01 16.31
C ARG A 43 -8.64 11.35 17.65
N ASP A 44 -9.15 10.13 17.70
CA ASP A 44 -9.26 9.37 18.96
C ASP A 44 -7.88 8.78 19.33
N PRO A 45 -7.30 9.19 20.49
CA PRO A 45 -6.03 8.62 20.96
C PRO A 45 -6.06 7.09 21.14
N ALA A 46 -7.26 6.52 21.33
CA ALA A 46 -7.42 5.08 21.47
C ALA A 46 -7.03 4.32 20.21
N GLU A 47 -7.20 4.91 19.05
CA GLU A 47 -6.85 4.32 17.76
C GLU A 47 -5.34 4.16 17.56
N TRP A 48 -4.54 4.97 18.24
CA TRP A 48 -3.08 4.96 18.14
C TRP A 48 -2.39 4.13 19.22
N ARG A 49 -3.15 3.49 20.12
CA ARG A 49 -2.55 2.68 21.18
C ARG A 49 -1.73 1.52 20.62
N GLY A 50 -0.45 1.47 21.01
CA GLY A 50 0.48 0.43 20.56
C GLY A 50 1.02 0.65 19.16
N LEU A 51 0.76 1.82 18.55
CA LEU A 51 1.38 2.27 17.33
C LEU A 51 2.40 3.37 17.61
N ALA A 52 3.52 3.35 16.90
CA ALA A 52 4.52 4.42 16.90
C ALA A 52 4.52 5.06 15.52
N VAL A 53 4.32 6.37 15.46
CA VAL A 53 4.29 7.13 14.21
C VAL A 53 5.54 7.95 14.06
N SER A 54 6.19 7.85 12.92
CA SER A 54 7.32 8.71 12.56
C SER A 54 7.16 9.25 11.14
N ARG A 55 7.64 10.47 10.94
CA ARG A 55 7.81 11.07 9.63
C ARG A 55 9.22 10.79 9.14
N ILE A 56 9.33 10.34 7.91
CA ILE A 56 10.59 10.07 7.22
C ILE A 56 10.72 11.10 6.10
N GLU A 57 11.83 11.79 6.06
CA GLU A 57 12.09 12.81 5.06
C GLU A 57 13.49 12.62 4.48
N PHE A 58 13.61 12.68 3.16
CA PHE A 58 14.90 12.59 2.48
C PHE A 58 14.84 13.21 1.10
N GLN A 59 16.04 13.49 0.58
CA GLN A 59 16.23 13.95 -0.78
C GLN A 59 16.86 12.84 -1.62
N GLU A 60 16.41 12.69 -2.82
CA GLU A 60 17.03 11.87 -3.85
C GLU A 60 17.04 12.65 -5.16
N GLU A 61 17.84 12.25 -6.14
CA GLU A 61 18.11 13.01 -7.36
C GLU A 61 16.86 13.59 -8.04
N ARG A 62 15.72 12.91 -7.93
CA ARG A 62 14.46 13.30 -8.56
C ARG A 62 13.42 13.90 -7.63
N GLY A 63 13.75 14.18 -6.38
CA GLY A 63 12.76 14.85 -5.53
C GLY A 63 12.98 14.74 -4.04
N SER A 64 12.14 15.48 -3.34
CA SER A 64 12.02 15.44 -1.88
C SER A 64 10.89 14.50 -1.51
N TRP A 65 11.20 13.53 -0.69
CA TRP A 65 10.24 12.52 -0.23
C TRP A 65 9.84 12.75 1.21
N ARG A 66 8.57 12.64 1.47
CA ARG A 66 8.00 12.56 2.82
C ARG A 66 7.15 11.29 2.90
N LEU A 67 7.38 10.53 3.95
CA LEU A 67 6.65 9.31 4.23
C LEU A 67 6.21 9.31 5.68
N PHE A 68 5.07 8.72 5.97
CA PHE A 68 4.69 8.34 7.32
C PHE A 68 4.97 6.85 7.52
N ARG A 69 5.63 6.55 8.62
CA ARG A 69 5.85 5.19 9.08
C ARG A 69 5.05 4.95 10.36
N ILE A 70 4.10 4.02 10.30
CA ILE A 70 3.24 3.65 11.43
C ILE A 70 3.57 2.21 11.80
N ALA A 71 4.21 1.98 12.93
CA ALA A 71 4.68 0.67 13.35
C ALA A 71 3.86 0.13 14.52
N ASN A 72 3.42 -1.12 14.43
CA ASN A 72 2.88 -1.82 15.58
C ASN A 72 4.05 -2.26 16.50
N VAL A 73 4.18 -1.62 17.65
CA VAL A 73 5.32 -1.85 18.57
C VAL A 73 5.32 -3.23 19.22
N LYS A 74 4.14 -3.87 19.30
CA LYS A 74 3.98 -5.21 19.87
C LYS A 74 4.14 -6.33 18.86
N LYS A 75 3.80 -6.06 17.58
CA LYS A 75 3.83 -7.04 16.48
C LYS A 75 4.58 -6.46 15.26
N PRO A 76 5.88 -6.15 15.37
CA PRO A 76 6.62 -5.47 14.29
C PRO A 76 6.88 -6.35 13.05
N ARG A 77 6.76 -7.68 13.18
CA ARG A 77 7.02 -8.66 12.10
C ARG A 77 5.80 -9.03 11.26
N GLY A 78 4.68 -8.32 11.40
CA GLY A 78 3.53 -8.44 10.51
C GLY A 78 3.85 -7.89 9.11
N PRO A 79 2.85 -7.73 8.23
CA PRO A 79 3.07 -7.23 6.88
C PRO A 79 3.75 -5.87 6.82
N LEU A 80 4.45 -5.62 5.71
CA LEU A 80 4.81 -4.27 5.28
C LEU A 80 3.66 -3.74 4.42
N TRP A 81 2.89 -2.82 4.96
CA TRP A 81 1.78 -2.16 4.28
C TRP A 81 2.32 -0.95 3.53
N PHE A 82 2.07 -0.87 2.24
CA PHE A 82 2.51 0.24 1.41
C PHE A 82 1.33 0.98 0.80
N VAL A 83 1.22 2.28 1.09
CA VAL A 83 0.20 3.19 0.55
C VAL A 83 0.95 4.24 -0.26
N PRO A 84 1.08 4.05 -1.58
CA PRO A 84 1.89 4.96 -2.40
C PRO A 84 1.20 6.25 -2.75
N HIS A 85 -0.13 6.26 -2.85
CA HIS A 85 -0.88 7.39 -3.36
C HIS A 85 -1.68 8.06 -2.25
N ASP A 86 -1.31 9.28 -1.96
CA ASP A 86 -1.80 10.09 -0.84
C ASP A 86 -3.31 10.45 -0.94
N ASN A 87 -3.85 10.44 -2.16
CA ASN A 87 -5.27 10.67 -2.42
C ASN A 87 -6.14 9.39 -2.42
N GLU A 88 -5.54 8.22 -2.26
CA GLU A 88 -6.25 6.94 -2.20
C GLU A 88 -6.60 6.58 -0.74
N ASN A 89 -7.48 7.39 -0.15
CA ASN A 89 -7.80 7.36 1.29
C ASN A 89 -8.19 5.97 1.82
N ALA A 90 -8.93 5.18 1.04
CA ALA A 90 -9.34 3.84 1.46
C ALA A 90 -8.15 2.88 1.68
N GLY A 91 -7.06 3.08 0.92
CA GLY A 91 -5.79 2.36 1.10
C GLY A 91 -5.18 2.66 2.47
N PHE A 92 -5.15 3.93 2.88
CA PHE A 92 -4.66 4.33 4.21
C PHE A 92 -5.53 3.74 5.32
N GLU A 93 -6.85 3.87 5.22
CA GLU A 93 -7.80 3.32 6.19
C GLU A 93 -7.62 1.81 6.38
N ALA A 94 -7.49 1.07 5.27
CA ALA A 94 -7.28 -0.37 5.31
C ALA A 94 -5.89 -0.74 5.88
N ALA A 95 -4.84 0.02 5.56
CA ALA A 95 -3.51 -0.16 6.11
C ALA A 95 -3.50 0.06 7.63
N LEU A 96 -4.18 1.11 8.10
CA LEU A 96 -4.28 1.42 9.52
C LEU A 96 -5.06 0.35 10.29
N ALA A 97 -6.16 -0.15 9.73
CA ALA A 97 -6.90 -1.29 10.28
C ALA A 97 -6.03 -2.57 10.28
N GLY A 98 -5.33 -2.82 9.17
CA GLY A 98 -4.43 -3.96 8.99
C GLY A 98 -3.29 -3.99 9.99
N VAL A 99 -2.58 -2.89 10.18
CA VAL A 99 -1.46 -2.82 11.13
C VAL A 99 -1.91 -2.98 12.58
N ARG A 100 -3.11 -2.52 12.93
CA ARG A 100 -3.69 -2.75 14.25
C ARG A 100 -3.97 -4.24 14.48
N LYS A 101 -4.56 -4.90 13.51
CA LYS A 101 -5.01 -6.29 13.59
C LYS A 101 -3.89 -7.29 13.43
N HIS A 102 -3.12 -7.15 12.37
CA HIS A 102 -2.10 -8.12 11.94
C HIS A 102 -0.67 -7.73 12.35
N GLY A 103 -0.47 -6.49 12.76
CA GLY A 103 0.86 -5.97 13.07
C GLY A 103 1.61 -5.49 11.84
N GLY A 104 2.93 -5.43 11.96
CA GLY A 104 3.81 -4.95 10.90
C GLY A 104 3.99 -3.43 10.91
N VAL A 105 4.24 -2.87 9.75
CA VAL A 105 4.57 -1.45 9.57
C VAL A 105 3.88 -0.91 8.32
N VAL A 106 3.20 0.22 8.45
CA VAL A 106 2.69 1.00 7.33
C VAL A 106 3.77 1.99 6.88
N ILE A 107 3.96 2.07 5.57
CA ILE A 107 4.66 3.18 4.90
C ILE A 107 3.63 3.84 3.98
N ALA A 108 3.23 5.06 4.31
CA ALA A 108 2.34 5.89 3.51
C ALA A 108 3.11 7.08 2.95
N VAL A 109 2.94 7.36 1.68
CA VAL A 109 3.61 8.49 1.02
C VAL A 109 2.78 9.76 1.22
N ASP A 110 3.40 10.83 1.72
CA ASP A 110 2.82 12.17 1.78
C ASP A 110 3.25 12.94 0.52
N SER A 111 2.39 12.99 -0.46
CA SER A 111 2.60 13.71 -1.73
C SER A 111 2.22 15.19 -1.64
N GLY A 112 1.62 15.59 -0.53
CA GLY A 112 1.20 16.95 -0.25
C GLY A 112 -0.07 17.37 -0.99
N ILE A 113 -0.41 18.66 -0.83
CA ILE A 113 -1.65 19.25 -1.35
C ILE A 113 -1.39 19.93 -2.69
N ALA A 114 -2.27 19.77 -3.65
CA ALA A 114 -2.27 20.46 -4.93
C ALA A 114 -2.85 21.90 -4.79
N GLU A 115 -2.75 22.67 -5.85
CA GLU A 115 -3.29 24.05 -5.88
C GLU A 115 -4.80 24.11 -5.70
N ASP A 116 -5.51 23.03 -6.07
CA ASP A 116 -6.95 22.89 -5.88
C ASP A 116 -7.37 22.46 -4.46
N GLY A 117 -6.39 22.34 -3.55
CA GLY A 117 -6.61 21.95 -2.16
C GLY A 117 -6.78 20.44 -1.94
N ARG A 118 -6.65 19.62 -2.98
CA ARG A 118 -6.76 18.15 -2.87
C ARG A 118 -5.41 17.51 -2.64
N ARG A 119 -5.40 16.33 -2.06
CA ARG A 119 -4.19 15.50 -2.00
C ARG A 119 -3.73 15.09 -3.38
N ARG A 120 -2.41 15.02 -3.56
CA ARG A 120 -1.82 14.57 -4.82
C ARG A 120 -1.72 13.07 -4.88
N ASN A 121 -2.02 12.51 -6.04
CA ASN A 121 -1.68 11.13 -6.34
C ASN A 121 -0.16 10.94 -6.46
N ALA A 122 0.53 11.90 -7.07
CA ALA A 122 1.95 11.84 -7.33
C ALA A 122 2.72 12.91 -6.54
N ALA A 123 3.93 12.56 -6.08
CA ALA A 123 4.89 13.54 -5.61
C ALA A 123 5.30 14.50 -6.74
N VAL A 124 5.84 15.64 -6.40
CA VAL A 124 6.24 16.65 -7.40
C VAL A 124 7.72 16.97 -7.29
N ASP A 125 8.45 16.82 -8.39
CA ASP A 125 9.82 17.27 -8.54
C ASP A 125 9.93 18.34 -9.63
N ARG A 126 10.32 19.55 -9.25
CA ARG A 126 10.50 20.68 -10.19
C ARG A 126 9.30 20.88 -11.13
N GLY A 127 8.10 20.76 -10.59
CA GLY A 127 6.85 20.88 -11.33
C GLY A 127 6.44 19.65 -12.14
N ARG A 128 7.18 18.54 -12.04
CA ARG A 128 6.85 17.27 -12.73
C ARG A 128 6.33 16.24 -11.73
N PRO A 129 5.26 15.52 -12.06
CA PRO A 129 4.78 14.45 -11.20
C PRO A 129 5.75 13.27 -11.21
N ILE A 130 5.96 12.69 -10.03
CA ILE A 130 6.68 11.43 -9.83
C ILE A 130 5.71 10.48 -9.14
N ASP A 131 5.32 9.41 -9.82
CA ASP A 131 4.49 8.37 -9.24
C ASP A 131 5.29 7.60 -8.17
N PRO A 132 4.88 7.66 -6.89
CA PRO A 132 5.56 6.95 -5.81
C PRO A 132 5.61 5.44 -6.01
N ASN A 133 4.60 4.86 -6.67
CA ASN A 133 4.58 3.44 -6.97
C ASN A 133 5.54 3.06 -8.13
N ARG A 134 6.06 4.03 -8.88
CA ARG A 134 6.94 3.80 -10.03
C ARG A 134 8.37 4.32 -9.83
N ASN A 135 8.78 4.52 -8.58
CA ASN A 135 10.11 5.03 -8.24
C ASN A 135 11.07 3.96 -7.68
N PHE A 136 10.72 2.66 -7.85
CA PHE A 136 11.57 1.53 -7.44
C PHE A 136 12.55 1.17 -8.55
N ARG A 137 13.61 1.96 -8.69
CA ARG A 137 14.63 1.83 -9.74
C ARG A 137 16.03 1.83 -9.14
N ASP A 138 16.96 1.15 -9.80
CA ASP A 138 18.36 1.11 -9.35
C ASP A 138 19.01 2.52 -9.33
N GLY A 139 18.55 3.42 -10.19
CA GLY A 139 18.97 4.83 -10.17
C GLY A 139 18.47 5.64 -8.96
N TYR A 140 17.49 5.10 -8.19
CA TYR A 140 16.91 5.75 -7.01
C TYR A 140 16.93 4.81 -5.80
N PRO A 141 18.12 4.34 -5.37
CA PRO A 141 18.24 3.28 -4.39
C PRO A 141 17.81 3.70 -2.99
N ARG A 142 17.85 5.00 -2.68
CA ARG A 142 17.46 5.53 -1.35
C ARG A 142 15.96 5.38 -1.14
N TYR A 143 15.14 5.70 -2.14
CA TYR A 143 13.70 5.51 -2.06
C TYR A 143 13.33 4.06 -1.76
N ALA A 144 13.79 3.14 -2.62
CA ALA A 144 13.52 1.72 -2.43
C ALA A 144 14.04 1.18 -1.09
N LYS A 145 15.28 1.56 -0.68
CA LYS A 145 15.87 1.18 0.60
C LYS A 145 15.02 1.69 1.77
N THR A 146 14.52 2.92 1.69
CA THR A 146 13.73 3.54 2.75
C THR A 146 12.36 2.89 2.89
N VAL A 147 11.64 2.73 1.79
CA VAL A 147 10.30 2.09 1.79
C VAL A 147 10.39 0.65 2.29
N LEU A 148 11.40 -0.10 1.86
CA LEU A 148 11.57 -1.52 2.17
C LEU A 148 12.41 -1.80 3.42
N ALA A 149 12.77 -0.77 4.19
CA ALA A 149 13.64 -0.94 5.37
C ALA A 149 13.04 -1.91 6.42
N ASP A 150 11.74 -1.88 6.61
CA ASP A 150 11.07 -2.77 7.57
C ASP A 150 10.87 -4.19 7.04
N TYR A 151 10.77 -4.37 5.72
CA TYR A 151 10.82 -5.70 5.10
C TYR A 151 12.16 -6.39 5.37
N ALA A 152 13.26 -5.68 5.25
CA ALA A 152 14.58 -6.20 5.62
C ALA A 152 14.70 -6.57 7.11
N ARG A 153 13.87 -5.95 7.98
CA ARG A 153 13.77 -6.27 9.41
C ARG A 153 12.77 -7.39 9.72
N GLY A 154 12.10 -7.96 8.71
CA GLY A 154 11.21 -9.10 8.82
C GLY A 154 9.72 -8.78 8.81
N ALA A 155 9.30 -7.58 8.43
CA ALA A 155 7.90 -7.26 8.15
C ALA A 155 7.49 -7.86 6.79
N ARG A 156 6.66 -8.92 6.79
CA ARG A 156 6.29 -9.71 5.60
C ARG A 156 4.84 -10.17 5.64
N PRO A 157 4.18 -10.35 4.47
CA PRO A 157 4.59 -9.96 3.11
C PRO A 157 4.54 -8.43 2.90
N ILE A 158 4.92 -7.95 1.69
CA ILE A 158 4.58 -6.60 1.24
C ILE A 158 3.15 -6.63 0.73
N ILE A 159 2.30 -5.77 1.27
CA ILE A 159 0.93 -5.56 0.81
C ILE A 159 0.81 -4.10 0.37
N ALA A 160 0.71 -3.87 -0.93
CA ALA A 160 0.37 -2.56 -1.45
C ALA A 160 -1.15 -2.39 -1.48
N LEU A 161 -1.62 -1.18 -1.22
CA LEU A 161 -3.05 -0.86 -1.15
C LEU A 161 -3.34 0.33 -2.05
N HIS A 162 -4.29 0.14 -2.94
CA HIS A 162 -4.71 1.12 -3.93
C HIS A 162 -6.22 1.22 -4.02
N THR A 163 -6.65 2.28 -4.69
CA THR A 163 -7.98 2.37 -5.26
C THR A 163 -7.90 2.56 -6.76
N ASN A 164 -8.92 2.15 -7.48
CA ASN A 164 -9.01 2.30 -8.93
C ASN A 164 -10.26 3.12 -9.33
N SER A 165 -10.24 3.64 -10.53
CA SER A 165 -11.41 4.29 -11.10
C SER A 165 -12.49 3.25 -11.37
N PRO A 166 -13.77 3.57 -11.15
CA PRO A 166 -14.86 2.67 -11.48
C PRO A 166 -14.91 2.46 -12.99
N GLY A 167 -15.14 1.23 -13.39
CA GLY A 167 -15.41 0.95 -14.76
C GLY A 167 -14.27 0.26 -15.50
N PHE A 168 -14.57 -0.95 -16.04
CA PHE A 168 -13.71 -1.56 -17.04
C PHE A 168 -13.78 -0.73 -18.31
N ASP A 169 -12.75 0.07 -18.53
CA ASP A 169 -12.61 0.87 -19.75
C ASP A 169 -11.65 0.21 -20.74
N THR A 170 -12.22 -0.46 -21.74
CA THR A 170 -11.43 -1.06 -22.82
C THR A 170 -10.65 -0.03 -23.64
N SER A 171 -11.06 1.24 -23.64
CA SER A 171 -10.36 2.30 -24.36
C SER A 171 -9.11 2.78 -23.62
N ALA A 172 -9.11 2.69 -22.29
CA ALA A 172 -7.95 3.01 -21.47
C ALA A 172 -6.98 1.84 -21.30
N SER A 173 -7.41 0.62 -21.67
CA SER A 173 -6.58 -0.57 -21.65
C SER A 173 -5.75 -0.67 -22.92
N SER A 174 -4.43 -0.87 -22.79
CA SER A 174 -3.59 -1.29 -23.90
C SER A 174 -3.86 -2.75 -24.30
N CYS A 175 -4.71 -3.46 -23.57
CA CYS A 175 -5.09 -4.83 -23.79
C CYS A 175 -6.37 -4.90 -24.61
N ASN A 176 -6.26 -5.34 -25.84
CA ASN A 176 -7.40 -5.63 -26.68
C ASN A 176 -7.92 -7.04 -26.37
N GLN A 177 -8.30 -7.30 -25.13
CA GLN A 177 -8.92 -8.57 -24.72
C GLN A 177 -10.44 -8.49 -24.90
N SER A 178 -10.86 -8.32 -26.14
CA SER A 178 -12.28 -8.25 -26.52
C SER A 178 -13.04 -9.55 -26.24
N ASP A 179 -12.34 -10.66 -26.08
CA ASP A 179 -12.91 -11.99 -25.85
C ASP A 179 -13.16 -12.28 -24.36
N ARG A 180 -12.63 -11.44 -23.46
CA ARG A 180 -12.86 -11.53 -22.01
C ARG A 180 -13.08 -10.15 -21.42
N PRO A 181 -14.12 -9.43 -21.85
CA PRO A 181 -14.46 -8.19 -21.19
C PRO A 181 -14.74 -8.50 -19.73
N GLY A 182 -13.98 -7.90 -18.84
CA GLY A 182 -14.39 -7.75 -17.44
C GLY A 182 -15.81 -7.19 -17.46
N ARG A 183 -16.63 -7.54 -16.50
CA ARG A 183 -17.98 -7.00 -16.48
C ARG A 183 -17.96 -5.62 -15.87
N GLY A 184 -17.80 -4.65 -16.74
CA GLY A 184 -17.99 -3.25 -16.42
C GLY A 184 -16.80 -2.79 -15.70
N GLU A 185 -16.08 -2.64 -15.05
CA GLU A 185 -15.66 -1.45 -14.37
C GLU A 185 -14.19 -1.40 -13.96
N VAL A 186 -13.35 -2.34 -14.34
CA VAL A 186 -11.90 -2.26 -14.08
C VAL A 186 -11.13 -1.85 -15.31
N SER A 187 -10.33 -0.80 -15.17
CA SER A 187 -9.33 -0.45 -16.17
C SER A 187 -8.11 -1.36 -16.03
N ILE A 188 -8.10 -2.51 -16.67
CA ILE A 188 -6.90 -3.32 -16.83
C ILE A 188 -6.03 -2.65 -17.90
N ARG A 189 -4.94 -2.01 -17.47
CA ARG A 189 -4.09 -1.21 -18.36
C ARG A 189 -2.95 -1.99 -19.02
N PHE A 190 -2.78 -3.28 -18.71
CA PHE A 190 -1.62 -4.04 -19.15
C PHE A 190 -2.03 -5.26 -19.98
N CYS A 191 -1.58 -5.28 -21.25
CA CYS A 191 -1.87 -6.37 -22.18
C CYS A 191 -1.25 -7.70 -21.83
N ASP A 192 -0.32 -7.69 -20.93
CA ASP A 192 0.43 -8.87 -20.50
C ASP A 192 -0.18 -9.57 -19.29
N ASP A 193 -1.30 -9.04 -18.81
CA ASP A 193 -1.94 -9.54 -17.62
C ASP A 193 -2.95 -10.65 -17.94
N VAL A 194 -3.06 -11.59 -17.02
CA VAL A 194 -4.03 -12.67 -17.09
C VAL A 194 -5.00 -12.52 -15.93
N MET A 195 -6.27 -12.26 -16.24
CA MET A 195 -7.33 -12.21 -15.24
C MET A 195 -7.74 -13.64 -14.84
N GLN A 196 -7.69 -13.94 -13.53
CA GLN A 196 -8.05 -15.24 -12.98
C GLN A 196 -8.62 -15.12 -11.56
N PRO A 197 -9.80 -15.67 -11.26
CA PRO A 197 -10.80 -16.08 -12.24
C PRO A 197 -11.36 -14.87 -12.96
N SER A 198 -12.05 -15.09 -14.08
CA SER A 198 -12.71 -13.97 -14.75
C SER A 198 -13.72 -13.34 -13.80
N PRO A 199 -13.84 -12.00 -13.75
CA PRO A 199 -14.88 -11.34 -12.98
C PRO A 199 -16.23 -11.95 -13.33
N SER A 200 -16.99 -12.34 -12.35
CA SER A 200 -18.25 -13.03 -12.61
C SER A 200 -19.39 -12.44 -11.80
N GLN A 201 -20.56 -12.37 -12.42
CA GLN A 201 -21.78 -12.11 -11.67
C GLN A 201 -22.04 -13.25 -10.69
N GLY A 202 -22.52 -12.91 -9.51
CA GLY A 202 -22.93 -13.87 -8.49
C GLY A 202 -21.84 -14.28 -7.51
N ARG A 203 -20.69 -13.61 -7.48
CA ARG A 203 -19.73 -13.76 -6.40
C ARG A 203 -20.25 -13.14 -5.11
N ALA A 204 -19.83 -13.75 -4.02
CA ALA A 204 -20.11 -13.20 -2.71
C ALA A 204 -19.19 -11.99 -2.42
N TRP A 205 -19.70 -11.05 -1.65
CA TRP A 205 -18.89 -9.97 -1.09
C TRP A 205 -17.60 -10.51 -0.43
N PRO A 206 -16.46 -9.89 -0.59
CA PRO A 206 -16.16 -8.59 -1.21
C PRO A 206 -15.89 -8.64 -2.71
N PHE A 207 -16.02 -9.79 -3.38
CA PHE A 207 -15.66 -10.01 -4.78
C PHE A 207 -16.86 -9.91 -5.74
N ASP A 208 -17.93 -9.29 -5.29
CA ASP A 208 -19.18 -9.10 -6.04
C ASP A 208 -19.12 -7.94 -7.05
N ASP A 209 -17.99 -7.25 -7.14
CA ASP A 209 -17.68 -6.26 -8.18
C ASP A 209 -16.34 -6.55 -8.87
N ASP A 210 -16.16 -5.96 -10.04
CA ASP A 210 -14.97 -6.16 -10.88
C ASP A 210 -13.81 -5.24 -10.46
N ASP A 211 -14.07 -4.22 -9.63
CA ASP A 211 -13.08 -3.26 -9.14
C ASP A 211 -12.31 -3.78 -7.91
N THR A 212 -12.77 -4.89 -7.33
CA THR A 212 -12.13 -5.52 -6.19
C THR A 212 -11.15 -6.59 -6.65
N LEU A 213 -9.86 -6.24 -6.67
CA LEU A 213 -8.81 -6.98 -7.36
C LEU A 213 -7.61 -7.26 -6.47
N ALA A 214 -6.97 -8.40 -6.74
CA ALA A 214 -5.62 -8.71 -6.29
C ALA A 214 -4.67 -8.73 -7.50
N TYR A 215 -3.62 -7.91 -7.51
CA TYR A 215 -2.55 -7.96 -8.49
C TYR A 215 -1.37 -8.75 -7.94
N VAL A 216 -0.94 -9.76 -8.69
CA VAL A 216 0.18 -10.64 -8.31
C VAL A 216 1.18 -10.70 -9.46
N PRO A 217 2.41 -10.21 -9.29
CA PRO A 217 3.39 -10.23 -10.35
C PRO A 217 3.96 -11.64 -10.56
N TRP A 218 4.21 -12.01 -11.80
CA TRP A 218 4.88 -13.24 -12.18
C TRP A 218 5.91 -13.02 -13.27
N ARG A 219 6.93 -13.87 -13.28
CA ARG A 219 8.05 -13.69 -14.20
C ARG A 219 7.71 -14.18 -15.60
N ASN A 220 7.92 -13.34 -16.60
CA ASN A 220 7.83 -13.73 -18.00
C ASN A 220 8.69 -14.98 -18.30
N GLY A 221 8.15 -15.91 -19.07
CA GLY A 221 8.80 -17.21 -19.37
C GLY A 221 8.57 -18.30 -18.31
N THR A 222 7.82 -18.01 -17.24
CA THR A 222 7.37 -19.00 -16.25
C THR A 222 5.87 -19.20 -16.33
N SER A 223 5.25 -19.78 -15.31
CA SER A 223 3.79 -19.89 -15.20
C SER A 223 3.26 -18.90 -14.16
N PRO A 224 2.08 -18.29 -14.37
CA PRO A 224 1.42 -17.49 -13.32
C PRO A 224 1.24 -18.23 -12.00
N SER A 225 1.16 -19.55 -12.04
CA SER A 225 1.08 -20.41 -10.84
C SER A 225 2.32 -20.35 -9.94
N THR A 226 3.44 -19.78 -10.42
CA THR A 226 4.66 -19.56 -9.64
C THR A 226 4.63 -18.25 -8.84
N ALA A 227 3.67 -17.37 -9.11
CA ALA A 227 3.49 -16.13 -8.38
C ALA A 227 3.23 -16.40 -6.89
N TRP A 228 3.82 -15.57 -6.03
CA TRP A 228 3.61 -15.70 -4.59
C TRP A 228 2.12 -15.66 -4.24
N CYS A 229 1.66 -16.67 -3.54
CA CYS A 229 0.26 -16.83 -3.14
C CYS A 229 -0.79 -16.89 -4.28
N GLY A 230 -0.44 -16.63 -5.53
CA GLY A 230 -1.39 -16.48 -6.64
C GLY A 230 -2.36 -17.67 -6.77
N ARG A 231 -1.86 -18.92 -6.70
CA ARG A 231 -2.73 -20.12 -6.76
C ARG A 231 -3.74 -20.17 -5.61
N ALA A 232 -3.32 -19.82 -4.39
CA ALA A 232 -4.21 -19.86 -3.24
C ALA A 232 -5.32 -18.80 -3.36
N LEU A 233 -4.99 -17.62 -3.86
CA LEU A 233 -5.97 -16.55 -4.11
C LEU A 233 -6.99 -16.99 -5.17
N VAL A 234 -6.55 -17.53 -6.30
CA VAL A 234 -7.47 -18.05 -7.35
C VAL A 234 -8.38 -19.14 -6.80
N THR A 235 -7.83 -20.10 -6.04
CA THR A 235 -8.63 -21.19 -5.43
C THR A 235 -9.66 -20.65 -4.43
N ALA A 236 -9.35 -19.53 -3.78
CA ALA A 236 -10.24 -18.86 -2.84
C ALA A 236 -11.19 -17.84 -3.51
N ASP A 237 -11.28 -17.87 -4.84
CA ASP A 237 -12.21 -17.10 -5.65
C ASP A 237 -11.96 -15.57 -5.64
N PHE A 238 -10.70 -15.17 -5.48
CA PHE A 238 -10.34 -13.77 -5.69
C PHE A 238 -10.41 -13.41 -7.17
N ASN A 239 -10.72 -12.14 -7.48
CA ASN A 239 -10.40 -11.55 -8.77
C ASN A 239 -8.89 -11.30 -8.80
N VAL A 240 -8.14 -12.12 -9.52
CA VAL A 240 -6.69 -12.02 -9.57
C VAL A 240 -6.23 -11.58 -10.95
N VAL A 241 -5.46 -10.50 -10.98
CA VAL A 241 -4.71 -10.09 -12.16
C VAL A 241 -3.27 -10.55 -12.00
N PHE A 242 -2.82 -11.43 -12.88
CA PHE A 242 -1.44 -11.87 -12.94
C PHE A 242 -0.65 -10.93 -13.84
N GLU A 243 0.11 -10.02 -13.22
CA GLU A 243 0.96 -9.05 -13.92
C GLU A 243 2.23 -9.74 -14.45
N ARG A 244 2.37 -9.78 -15.77
CA ARG A 244 3.54 -10.41 -16.41
C ARG A 244 4.73 -9.46 -16.45
N VAL A 245 5.80 -9.81 -15.76
CA VAL A 245 7.00 -8.99 -15.63
C VAL A 245 8.14 -9.55 -16.46
N GLY A 246 8.55 -8.82 -17.48
CA GLY A 246 9.78 -9.08 -18.25
C GLY A 246 10.94 -8.21 -17.81
N VAL A 247 10.69 -6.90 -17.80
CA VAL A 247 11.63 -5.86 -17.36
C VAL A 247 10.92 -4.94 -16.36
N THR A 248 11.69 -4.24 -15.54
CA THR A 248 11.08 -3.32 -14.58
C THR A 248 10.55 -2.06 -15.26
N ASP A 249 9.33 -1.67 -14.90
CA ASP A 249 8.74 -0.37 -15.21
C ASP A 249 8.95 0.66 -14.08
N GLY A 250 9.61 0.23 -13.01
CA GLY A 250 9.84 1.00 -11.79
C GLY A 250 8.77 0.83 -10.71
N SER A 251 7.75 0.01 -10.95
CA SER A 251 6.73 -0.30 -9.94
C SER A 251 7.27 -1.16 -8.81
N LEU A 252 6.63 -1.09 -7.64
CA LEU A 252 6.98 -1.95 -6.51
C LEU A 252 6.71 -3.42 -6.84
N SER A 253 5.65 -3.74 -7.58
CA SER A 253 5.33 -5.11 -7.99
C SER A 253 6.46 -5.74 -8.80
N ASN A 254 6.95 -5.03 -9.82
CA ASN A 254 8.07 -5.47 -10.65
C ASN A 254 9.37 -5.58 -9.85
N TYR A 255 9.65 -4.57 -9.03
CA TYR A 255 10.82 -4.55 -8.16
C TYR A 255 10.82 -5.73 -7.19
N ALA A 256 9.69 -5.99 -6.55
CA ALA A 256 9.54 -7.09 -5.60
C ALA A 256 9.76 -8.45 -6.27
N LEU A 257 9.09 -8.69 -7.41
CA LEU A 257 9.25 -9.94 -8.15
C LEU A 257 10.69 -10.19 -8.57
N LEU A 258 11.35 -9.18 -9.17
CA LEU A 258 12.71 -9.32 -9.66
C LEU A 258 13.73 -9.58 -8.55
N ARG A 259 13.38 -9.24 -7.31
CA ARG A 259 14.20 -9.48 -6.11
C ARG A 259 13.73 -10.65 -5.24
N GLY A 260 12.68 -11.36 -5.66
CA GLY A 260 12.16 -12.51 -4.93
C GLY A 260 11.50 -12.12 -3.61
N LEU A 261 10.92 -10.92 -3.51
CA LEU A 261 10.18 -10.48 -2.34
C LEU A 261 8.73 -10.96 -2.43
N GLU A 262 8.12 -11.26 -1.27
CA GLU A 262 6.72 -11.62 -1.16
C GLU A 262 5.84 -10.38 -1.30
N TYR A 263 5.03 -10.33 -2.34
CA TYR A 263 4.26 -9.14 -2.70
C TYR A 263 2.87 -9.48 -3.23
N VAL A 264 1.89 -8.66 -2.85
CA VAL A 264 0.57 -8.59 -3.45
C VAL A 264 0.06 -7.15 -3.35
N ASN A 265 -0.67 -6.71 -4.38
CA ASN A 265 -1.41 -5.46 -4.36
C ASN A 265 -2.91 -5.77 -4.30
N PHE A 266 -3.64 -5.06 -3.43
CA PHE A 266 -5.10 -5.07 -3.39
C PHE A 266 -5.64 -3.72 -3.81
N GLU A 267 -6.65 -3.78 -4.66
CA GLU A 267 -7.37 -2.60 -5.15
C GLU A 267 -8.86 -2.77 -4.98
N THR A 268 -9.55 -1.67 -4.81
CA THR A 268 -11.02 -1.57 -4.87
C THR A 268 -11.40 -0.23 -5.47
N GLN A 269 -12.65 -0.09 -5.87
CA GLN A 269 -13.17 1.15 -6.43
C GLN A 269 -12.98 2.33 -5.46
N GLU A 270 -12.49 3.46 -5.99
CA GLU A 270 -12.54 4.75 -5.29
C GLU A 270 -13.97 5.26 -5.24
N ARG A 271 -14.51 5.39 -4.02
CA ARG A 271 -15.89 5.84 -3.77
C ARG A 271 -15.95 7.23 -3.15
N GLY A 272 -14.79 7.89 -3.01
CA GLY A 272 -14.67 9.21 -2.41
C GLY A 272 -14.49 9.18 -0.89
N VAL A 273 -14.49 10.38 -0.30
CA VAL A 273 -14.16 10.62 1.12
C VAL A 273 -15.39 10.74 2.02
N ASP A 274 -16.60 10.60 1.48
CA ASP A 274 -17.80 10.45 2.30
C ASP A 274 -17.62 9.28 3.28
N PRO A 275 -17.92 9.43 4.57
CA PRO A 275 -17.63 8.40 5.57
C PRO A 275 -18.20 7.02 5.25
N ALA A 276 -19.40 6.94 4.66
CA ALA A 276 -20.02 5.67 4.30
C ALA A 276 -19.37 5.05 3.07
N ALA A 277 -19.06 5.85 2.06
CA ALA A 277 -18.39 5.42 0.84
C ALA A 277 -16.95 4.98 1.13
N LEU A 278 -16.22 5.75 1.93
CA LEU A 278 -14.87 5.40 2.38
C LEU A 278 -14.85 4.09 3.19
N ALA A 279 -15.85 3.91 4.09
CA ALA A 279 -15.98 2.68 4.86
C ALA A 279 -16.22 1.47 3.95
N GLN A 280 -17.01 1.58 2.89
CA GLN A 280 -17.24 0.48 1.93
C GLN A 280 -15.94 0.05 1.26
N SER A 281 -15.14 0.98 0.76
CA SER A 281 -13.86 0.68 0.12
C SER A 281 -12.85 0.10 1.11
N ARG A 282 -12.71 0.70 2.31
CA ARG A 282 -11.89 0.17 3.39
C ARG A 282 -12.28 -1.26 3.78
N ASP A 283 -13.57 -1.52 3.93
CA ASP A 283 -14.06 -2.82 4.39
C ASP A 283 -13.82 -3.92 3.36
N ARG A 284 -13.93 -3.60 2.05
CA ARG A 284 -13.56 -4.53 0.97
C ARG A 284 -12.08 -4.85 1.00
N LEU A 285 -11.21 -3.85 1.06
CA LEU A 285 -9.76 -4.06 1.19
C LEU A 285 -9.43 -4.88 2.43
N SER A 286 -10.01 -4.55 3.58
CA SER A 286 -9.78 -5.27 4.83
C SER A 286 -10.22 -6.74 4.75
N ALA A 287 -11.34 -7.03 4.12
CA ALA A 287 -11.81 -8.40 3.94
C ALA A 287 -10.90 -9.21 3.01
N MET A 288 -10.41 -8.61 1.91
CA MET A 288 -9.42 -9.25 1.05
C MET A 288 -8.12 -9.54 1.78
N ILE A 289 -7.62 -8.57 2.55
CA ILE A 289 -6.41 -8.70 3.35
C ILE A 289 -6.53 -9.85 4.35
N ASP A 290 -7.60 -9.85 5.14
CA ASP A 290 -7.84 -10.87 6.15
C ASP A 290 -7.84 -12.27 5.56
N ARG A 291 -8.56 -12.44 4.46
CA ARG A 291 -8.67 -13.71 3.75
C ARG A 291 -7.33 -14.12 3.14
N ALA A 292 -6.63 -13.20 2.48
CA ALA A 292 -5.33 -13.48 1.87
C ALA A 292 -4.27 -13.86 2.90
N LEU A 293 -4.15 -13.13 4.01
CA LEU A 293 -3.19 -13.46 5.06
C LEU A 293 -3.45 -14.84 5.67
N SER A 294 -4.72 -15.23 5.81
CA SER A 294 -5.05 -16.57 6.29
C SER A 294 -4.66 -17.70 5.33
N LEU A 295 -4.64 -17.42 4.02
CA LEU A 295 -4.30 -18.37 2.96
C LEU A 295 -2.79 -18.45 2.71
N CYS A 296 -2.11 -17.32 2.74
CA CYS A 296 -0.73 -17.17 2.28
C CYS A 296 0.30 -17.38 3.39
N SER A 297 -0.08 -17.28 4.67
CA SER A 297 0.84 -17.44 5.81
C SER A 297 1.20 -18.90 6.14
N ARG A 298 0.68 -19.86 5.41
CA ARG A 298 0.80 -21.31 5.71
C ARG A 298 1.91 -22.02 4.93
N ARG A 299 2.94 -21.29 4.48
CA ARG A 299 4.08 -21.89 3.81
C ARG A 299 5.36 -21.78 4.61
#